data_18c0e0590c0918fe49cc6c68366bfaef
#
_entry.id   18c0e0590c0918fe49cc6c68366bfaef
#
_cell.length_a   1.000
_cell.length_b   1.000
_cell.length_c   1.000
_cell.angle_alpha   90.00
_cell.angle_beta   90.00
_cell.angle_gamma   90.00
#
_symmetry.space_group_name_H-M   'P 1'
#
loop_
_entity.id
_entity.type
_entity.pdbx_description
1 polymer ?
#
loop_
_entity_poly.entity_id
_entity_poly.type
_entity_poly.pdbx_seq_one_letter_code
_entity_poly.pdbx_strand_id
1 'polypeptide(L)'
;MPNKRIFYASHAVSVDGTVVHGAQSVGINTNFNLEQVFQLGRLAIYDNIATDPDVEITINKILDGRPTIWKLATTGGSLVQRANDQSTIVLAVDDETQDFIAAPHTAAITMTGCYISSLNYTFPVDGNLTEEIVFVGSHKAVGGTVGTPNADPLDRVLRRQNVAISECTLPAMVITRKLSQISISADLGREKMFSLGQLAPFHRFVNFPLEITVSFDVISDGENQNILAGPTFNETNVECAGINILKEPIVIKLCDSDGDIAYTFNLGSGCSLQSVSYSGGDTGGGNVTETYTYITYNDLTITG
;
A
#
# COMPACT_ATOMS: atom_id res chain seq x y z
N MET A 1 -1.84 38.07 -16.18
CA MET A 1 -1.04 36.84 -16.33
C MET A 1 -1.94 35.83 -17.02
N PRO A 2 -1.50 35.10 -18.05
CA PRO A 2 -2.30 34.04 -18.60
C PRO A 2 -2.52 32.99 -17.52
N ASN A 3 -3.76 32.49 -17.36
CA ASN A 3 -4.08 31.42 -16.45
C ASN A 3 -3.44 30.14 -17.00
N LYS A 4 -2.34 29.70 -16.40
CA LYS A 4 -1.66 28.45 -16.75
C LYS A 4 -2.35 27.31 -16.03
N ARG A 5 -2.72 26.28 -16.79
CA ARG A 5 -3.32 25.07 -16.25
C ARG A 5 -2.24 24.12 -15.75
N ILE A 6 -2.48 23.50 -14.62
CA ILE A 6 -1.69 22.37 -14.12
C ILE A 6 -2.44 21.08 -14.46
N PHE A 7 -1.78 20.13 -15.11
CA PHE A 7 -2.38 18.87 -15.51
C PHE A 7 -1.43 17.69 -15.18
N TYR A 8 -1.88 16.46 -15.37
CA TYR A 8 -1.17 15.27 -14.87
C TYR A 8 0.29 15.15 -15.34
N ALA A 9 0.59 15.50 -16.60
CA ALA A 9 1.96 15.43 -17.16
C ALA A 9 2.93 16.46 -16.55
N SER A 10 2.41 17.45 -15.81
CA SER A 10 3.21 18.47 -15.13
C SER A 10 3.52 18.15 -13.68
N HIS A 11 3.31 16.90 -13.25
CA HIS A 11 3.61 16.44 -11.90
C HIS A 11 4.65 15.31 -11.93
N ALA A 12 5.57 15.33 -10.98
CA ALA A 12 6.41 14.19 -10.67
C ALA A 12 6.67 14.09 -9.17
N VAL A 13 6.88 12.89 -8.70
CA VAL A 13 7.20 12.61 -7.31
C VAL A 13 8.50 11.81 -7.22
N SER A 14 9.31 12.13 -6.23
CA SER A 14 10.48 11.33 -5.86
C SER A 14 10.41 10.92 -4.41
N VAL A 15 10.96 9.75 -4.13
CA VAL A 15 11.15 9.20 -2.80
C VAL A 15 12.66 9.02 -2.61
N ASP A 16 13.22 9.64 -1.58
CA ASP A 16 14.65 9.64 -1.26
C ASP A 16 15.56 9.99 -2.46
N GLY A 17 15.11 10.98 -3.24
CA GLY A 17 15.83 11.48 -4.42
C GLY A 17 15.66 10.64 -5.68
N THR A 18 15.00 9.50 -5.61
CA THR A 18 14.70 8.64 -6.77
C THR A 18 13.28 8.91 -7.29
N VAL A 19 13.16 9.16 -8.59
CA VAL A 19 11.86 9.41 -9.23
C VAL A 19 11.00 8.15 -9.18
N VAL A 20 9.74 8.30 -8.81
CA VAL A 20 8.77 7.20 -8.84
C VAL A 20 8.22 7.08 -10.25
N HIS A 21 8.65 6.03 -10.95
CA HIS A 21 8.12 5.69 -12.26
C HIS A 21 6.76 5.02 -12.14
N GLY A 22 5.91 5.21 -13.14
CA GLY A 22 4.57 4.61 -13.14
C GLY A 22 3.58 5.23 -12.15
N ALA A 23 3.91 6.35 -11.50
CA ALA A 23 2.99 7.06 -10.62
C ALA A 23 1.74 7.52 -11.38
N GLN A 24 0.56 7.20 -10.87
CA GLN A 24 -0.73 7.54 -11.46
C GLN A 24 -1.41 8.68 -10.73
N SER A 25 -1.23 8.73 -9.42
CA SER A 25 -1.77 9.80 -8.58
C SER A 25 -0.91 10.05 -7.37
N VAL A 26 -0.89 11.31 -6.92
CA VAL A 26 -0.29 11.73 -5.66
C VAL A 26 -1.27 12.65 -4.96
N GLY A 27 -1.63 12.29 -3.73
CA GLY A 27 -2.46 13.11 -2.84
C GLY A 27 -1.65 13.62 -1.67
N ILE A 28 -1.83 14.88 -1.29
CA ILE A 28 -1.24 15.44 -0.06
C ILE A 28 -2.36 16.06 0.76
N ASN A 29 -2.50 15.58 1.98
CA ASN A 29 -3.39 16.13 2.98
C ASN A 29 -2.56 16.73 4.12
N THR A 30 -2.94 17.93 4.60
CA THR A 30 -2.28 18.56 5.75
C THR A 30 -3.34 18.94 6.76
N ASN A 31 -3.24 18.38 7.96
CA ASN A 31 -4.13 18.67 9.07
C ASN A 31 -3.34 19.41 10.16
N PHE A 32 -3.88 20.55 10.59
CA PHE A 32 -3.24 21.42 11.60
C PHE A 32 -3.76 21.19 13.01
N ASN A 33 -4.47 20.13 13.29
CA ASN A 33 -4.92 19.71 14.63
C ASN A 33 -5.08 20.87 15.63
N LEU A 34 -6.20 21.62 15.49
CA LEU A 34 -6.48 22.77 16.35
C LEU A 34 -7.15 22.34 17.64
N GLU A 35 -6.59 22.71 18.78
CA GLU A 35 -7.16 22.55 20.10
C GLU A 35 -7.79 23.85 20.57
N GLN A 36 -9.06 23.78 21.03
CA GLN A 36 -9.79 24.93 21.53
C GLN A 36 -9.72 24.98 23.06
N VAL A 37 -9.25 26.11 23.59
CA VAL A 37 -9.20 26.37 25.01
C VAL A 37 -10.36 27.24 25.41
N PHE A 38 -11.11 26.85 26.43
CA PHE A 38 -12.26 27.58 26.95
C PHE A 38 -11.96 28.16 28.33
N GLN A 39 -12.56 29.31 28.66
CA GLN A 39 -12.46 29.95 29.96
C GLN A 39 -13.80 29.93 30.69
N LEU A 40 -13.80 29.57 31.99
CA LEU A 40 -14.99 29.66 32.83
C LEU A 40 -15.55 31.11 32.86
N GLY A 41 -16.85 31.19 32.70
CA GLY A 41 -17.55 32.48 32.70
C GLY A 41 -17.62 33.19 31.34
N ARG A 42 -17.15 32.56 30.26
CA ARG A 42 -17.25 33.08 28.88
C ARG A 42 -17.71 31.98 27.94
N LEU A 43 -18.61 32.33 27.02
CA LEU A 43 -19.04 31.49 25.91
C LEU A 43 -18.05 31.53 24.74
N ALA A 44 -17.22 32.57 24.66
CA ALA A 44 -16.23 32.70 23.59
C ALA A 44 -15.04 31.79 23.85
N ILE A 45 -14.46 31.25 22.77
CA ILE A 45 -13.19 30.50 22.81
C ILE A 45 -12.11 31.44 23.36
N TYR A 46 -11.35 30.97 24.34
CA TYR A 46 -10.25 31.71 24.94
C TYR A 46 -9.05 31.78 23.99
N ASP A 47 -8.68 30.63 23.41
CA ASP A 47 -7.61 30.51 22.43
C ASP A 47 -7.80 29.27 21.54
N ASN A 48 -7.24 29.32 20.33
CA ASN A 48 -7.08 28.17 19.42
C ASN A 48 -5.60 27.87 19.29
N ILE A 49 -5.17 26.77 19.89
CA ILE A 49 -3.78 26.33 19.86
C ILE A 49 -3.59 25.37 18.70
N ALA A 50 -2.68 25.71 17.79
CA ALA A 50 -2.22 24.75 16.79
C ALA A 50 -1.29 23.74 17.45
N THR A 51 -1.64 22.45 17.38
CA THR A 51 -0.79 21.35 17.84
C THR A 51 0.04 20.79 16.68
N ASP A 52 0.65 19.62 16.82
CA ASP A 52 1.50 19.01 15.80
C ASP A 52 0.72 18.81 14.47
N PRO A 53 1.20 19.41 13.36
CA PRO A 53 0.56 19.19 12.06
C PRO A 53 0.87 17.77 11.55
N ASP A 54 -0.13 17.14 10.98
CA ASP A 54 0.00 15.89 10.24
C ASP A 54 0.01 16.17 8.74
N VAL A 55 1.01 15.66 8.07
CA VAL A 55 1.09 15.61 6.60
C VAL A 55 0.93 14.16 6.18
N GLU A 56 -0.10 13.87 5.43
CA GLU A 56 -0.36 12.55 4.84
C GLU A 56 -0.14 12.63 3.33
N ILE A 57 0.56 11.66 2.79
CA ILE A 57 0.90 11.60 1.37
C ILE A 57 0.52 10.22 0.86
N THR A 58 -0.40 10.17 -0.09
CA THR A 58 -0.79 8.93 -0.77
C THR A 58 -0.18 8.93 -2.16
N ILE A 59 0.57 7.89 -2.48
CA ILE A 59 1.14 7.68 -3.82
C ILE A 59 0.60 6.37 -4.36
N ASN A 60 -0.03 6.44 -5.54
CA ASN A 60 -0.49 5.28 -6.28
C ASN A 60 0.36 5.11 -7.52
N LYS A 61 0.90 3.91 -7.71
CA LYS A 61 1.78 3.53 -8.82
C LYS A 61 1.28 2.25 -9.48
N ILE A 62 1.46 2.15 -10.80
CA ILE A 62 1.37 0.87 -11.51
C ILE A 62 2.70 0.12 -11.38
N LEU A 63 2.65 -1.21 -11.30
CA LEU A 63 3.84 -2.04 -11.34
C LEU A 63 4.31 -2.19 -12.79
N ASP A 64 5.57 -1.89 -13.02
CA ASP A 64 6.16 -1.74 -14.36
C ASP A 64 7.55 -2.41 -14.52
N GLY A 65 7.93 -3.26 -13.55
CA GLY A 65 9.25 -3.88 -13.48
C GLY A 65 10.30 -3.01 -12.77
N ARG A 66 10.00 -1.73 -12.49
CA ARG A 66 10.90 -0.83 -11.75
C ARG A 66 10.65 -0.93 -10.25
N PRO A 67 11.63 -0.51 -9.41
CA PRO A 67 11.52 -0.63 -7.97
C PRO A 67 10.19 -0.12 -7.42
N THR A 68 9.62 -0.88 -6.49
CA THR A 68 8.42 -0.48 -5.75
C THR A 68 8.69 0.76 -4.90
N ILE A 69 7.65 1.52 -4.58
CA ILE A 69 7.77 2.67 -3.65
C ILE A 69 8.30 2.16 -2.30
N TRP A 70 7.85 0.99 -1.88
CA TRP A 70 8.36 0.32 -0.68
C TRP A 70 9.89 0.15 -0.72
N LYS A 71 10.44 -0.30 -1.84
CA LYS A 71 11.89 -0.49 -2.00
C LYS A 71 12.64 0.84 -2.04
N LEU A 72 12.05 1.88 -2.61
CA LEU A 72 12.64 3.22 -2.66
C LEU A 72 12.70 3.87 -1.27
N ALA A 73 11.65 3.71 -0.48
CA ALA A 73 11.48 4.34 0.83
C ALA A 73 12.23 3.62 1.96
N THR A 74 12.86 2.48 1.69
CA THR A 74 13.34 1.62 2.77
C THR A 74 14.65 0.94 2.42
N THR A 75 15.50 0.74 3.41
CA THR A 75 16.83 0.15 3.24
C THR A 75 16.94 -1.30 3.71
N GLY A 76 16.03 -1.75 4.55
CA GLY A 76 16.04 -3.11 5.10
C GLY A 76 15.37 -4.16 4.21
N GLY A 77 15.40 -5.44 4.61
CA GLY A 77 14.84 -6.57 3.85
C GLY A 77 13.40 -6.93 4.22
N SER A 78 13.06 -6.91 5.51
CA SER A 78 11.75 -7.30 6.01
C SER A 78 10.92 -6.10 6.46
N LEU A 79 9.61 -6.28 6.58
CA LEU A 79 8.71 -5.25 7.09
C LEU A 79 9.14 -4.72 8.46
N VAL A 80 9.51 -5.61 9.38
CA VAL A 80 9.95 -5.24 10.74
C VAL A 80 11.19 -4.35 10.73
N GLN A 81 12.16 -4.65 9.86
CA GLN A 81 13.39 -3.86 9.75
C GLN A 81 13.13 -2.50 9.09
N ARG A 82 12.24 -2.48 8.10
CA ARG A 82 11.95 -1.30 7.29
C ARG A 82 10.90 -0.37 7.88
N ALA A 83 10.12 -0.86 8.82
CA ALA A 83 8.98 -0.12 9.36
C ALA A 83 9.34 1.23 9.99
N ASN A 84 10.56 1.40 10.46
CA ASN A 84 11.04 2.62 11.11
C ASN A 84 11.93 3.50 10.22
N ASP A 85 12.11 3.16 8.95
CA ASP A 85 12.85 3.98 8.01
C ASP A 85 12.11 5.29 7.74
N GLN A 86 12.86 6.38 7.70
CA GLN A 86 12.34 7.70 7.34
C GLN A 86 12.67 8.01 5.88
N SER A 87 11.72 8.59 5.19
CA SER A 87 11.89 8.98 3.80
C SER A 87 11.65 10.46 3.59
N THR A 88 12.28 10.99 2.57
CA THR A 88 12.03 12.34 2.05
C THR A 88 11.26 12.24 0.75
N ILE A 89 10.11 12.89 0.69
CA ILE A 89 9.25 12.89 -0.49
C ILE A 89 9.24 14.29 -1.08
N VAL A 90 9.49 14.39 -2.37
CA VAL A 90 9.40 15.66 -3.11
C VAL A 90 8.35 15.51 -4.20
N LEU A 91 7.36 16.39 -4.18
CA LEU A 91 6.41 16.58 -5.27
C LEU A 91 6.79 17.84 -6.02
N ALA A 92 7.07 17.72 -7.31
CA ALA A 92 7.30 18.85 -8.20
C ALA A 92 6.13 19.05 -9.15
N VAL A 93 5.86 20.31 -9.48
CA VAL A 93 4.77 20.74 -10.33
C VAL A 93 5.30 21.79 -11.31
N ASP A 94 5.03 21.58 -12.58
CA ASP A 94 5.37 22.54 -13.65
C ASP A 94 4.11 23.09 -14.33
N ASP A 95 4.27 24.06 -15.20
CA ASP A 95 3.16 24.60 -15.98
C ASP A 95 2.94 23.84 -17.30
N GLU A 96 1.83 24.12 -17.96
CA GLU A 96 1.41 23.46 -19.19
C GLU A 96 2.29 23.74 -20.43
N THR A 97 3.42 24.43 -20.27
CA THR A 97 4.31 24.77 -21.38
C THR A 97 5.28 23.66 -21.73
N GLN A 98 5.31 22.58 -20.97
CA GLN A 98 6.19 21.43 -21.15
C GLN A 98 5.42 20.12 -21.27
N ASP A 99 5.84 19.24 -22.16
CA ASP A 99 5.26 17.93 -22.37
C ASP A 99 5.63 16.93 -21.26
N PHE A 100 6.67 17.26 -20.50
CA PHE A 100 7.18 16.46 -19.38
C PHE A 100 7.82 17.37 -18.32
N ILE A 101 7.85 16.90 -17.10
CA ILE A 101 8.44 17.64 -15.98
C ILE A 101 9.97 17.68 -16.08
N ALA A 102 10.55 18.87 -15.94
CA ALA A 102 12.01 19.07 -15.93
C ALA A 102 12.40 20.25 -15.04
N ALA A 103 13.52 20.10 -14.34
CA ALA A 103 14.06 21.22 -13.52
C ALA A 103 14.58 22.37 -14.42
N PRO A 104 14.42 23.66 -13.99
CA PRO A 104 13.86 24.10 -12.72
C PRO A 104 12.33 24.04 -12.70
N HIS A 105 11.75 23.59 -11.58
CA HIS A 105 10.30 23.45 -11.44
C HIS A 105 9.63 24.79 -11.14
N THR A 106 8.38 24.93 -11.57
CA THR A 106 7.54 26.11 -11.23
C THR A 106 7.21 26.13 -9.75
N ALA A 107 6.91 24.97 -9.18
CA ALA A 107 6.71 24.80 -7.74
C ALA A 107 7.16 23.39 -7.33
N ALA A 108 7.69 23.28 -6.12
CA ALA A 108 7.99 22.01 -5.51
C ALA A 108 7.69 22.06 -4.02
N ILE A 109 7.36 20.91 -3.46
CA ILE A 109 7.08 20.71 -2.04
C ILE A 109 7.94 19.55 -1.58
N THR A 110 8.75 19.78 -0.55
CA THR A 110 9.54 18.75 0.10
C THR A 110 8.95 18.42 1.46
N MET A 111 8.75 17.14 1.70
CA MET A 111 8.26 16.58 2.94
C MET A 111 9.34 15.65 3.48
N THR A 112 9.88 15.97 4.65
CA THR A 112 10.96 15.21 5.30
C THR A 112 10.46 14.49 6.55
N GLY A 113 11.17 13.41 6.94
CA GLY A 113 10.80 12.64 8.11
C GLY A 113 9.47 11.92 7.94
N CYS A 114 9.16 11.50 6.72
CA CYS A 114 7.95 10.73 6.42
C CYS A 114 8.18 9.25 6.71
N TYR A 115 7.17 8.61 7.26
CA TYR A 115 7.13 7.17 7.52
C TYR A 115 6.00 6.53 6.74
N ILE A 116 6.18 5.33 6.26
CA ILE A 116 5.10 4.55 5.68
C ILE A 116 4.06 4.26 6.76
N SER A 117 2.80 4.61 6.51
CA SER A 117 1.67 4.35 7.40
C SER A 117 0.88 3.14 6.96
N SER A 118 0.64 3.00 5.67
CA SER A 118 -0.02 1.82 5.12
C SER A 118 0.53 1.47 3.75
N LEU A 119 0.38 0.22 3.39
CA LEU A 119 0.69 -0.29 2.06
C LEU A 119 -0.44 -1.18 1.56
N ASN A 120 -0.69 -1.09 0.26
CA ASN A 120 -1.69 -1.91 -0.42
C ASN A 120 -1.20 -2.27 -1.82
N TYR A 121 -1.22 -3.56 -2.14
CA TYR A 121 -0.95 -4.10 -3.48
C TYR A 121 -2.20 -4.76 -3.99
N THR A 122 -2.59 -4.44 -5.23
CA THR A 122 -3.79 -5.02 -5.84
C THR A 122 -3.44 -5.60 -7.20
N PHE A 123 -3.77 -6.87 -7.40
CA PHE A 123 -3.52 -7.63 -8.62
C PHE A 123 -4.85 -8.13 -9.20
N PRO A 124 -5.57 -7.29 -9.95
CA PRO A 124 -6.87 -7.65 -10.51
C PRO A 124 -6.73 -8.40 -11.84
N VAL A 125 -7.75 -9.18 -12.19
CA VAL A 125 -7.88 -9.82 -13.51
C VAL A 125 -8.10 -8.76 -14.61
N ASP A 126 -8.86 -7.71 -14.27
CA ASP A 126 -9.15 -6.61 -15.17
C ASP A 126 -8.42 -5.34 -14.70
N GLY A 127 -7.47 -4.88 -15.49
CA GLY A 127 -6.70 -3.68 -15.20
C GLY A 127 -5.21 -3.92 -15.00
N ASN A 128 -4.56 -2.96 -14.40
CA ASN A 128 -3.13 -2.98 -14.13
C ASN A 128 -2.86 -3.43 -12.69
N LEU A 129 -1.71 -4.04 -12.46
CA LEU A 129 -1.24 -4.31 -11.11
C LEU A 129 -0.77 -3.01 -10.47
N THR A 130 -1.21 -2.74 -9.25
CA THR A 130 -0.98 -1.44 -8.58
C THR A 130 -0.36 -1.60 -7.20
N GLU A 131 0.40 -0.58 -6.83
CA GLU A 131 0.93 -0.34 -5.50
C GLU A 131 0.38 1.00 -5.00
N GLU A 132 -0.17 1.03 -3.79
CA GLU A 132 -0.55 2.24 -3.10
C GLU A 132 0.15 2.29 -1.74
N ILE A 133 0.89 3.37 -1.49
CA ILE A 133 1.55 3.60 -0.22
C ILE A 133 1.13 4.94 0.34
N VAL A 134 0.79 4.93 1.62
CA VAL A 134 0.49 6.13 2.40
C VAL A 134 1.66 6.42 3.34
N PHE A 135 2.14 7.65 3.27
CA PHE A 135 3.17 8.17 4.17
C PHE A 135 2.57 9.18 5.14
N VAL A 136 3.10 9.24 6.34
CA VAL A 136 2.78 10.25 7.35
C VAL A 136 4.03 10.94 7.84
N GLY A 137 3.96 12.27 7.96
CA GLY A 137 5.07 13.11 8.42
C GLY A 137 4.55 14.35 9.14
N SER A 138 5.47 15.20 9.62
CA SER A 138 5.12 16.47 10.29
C SER A 138 5.73 17.69 9.60
N HIS A 139 6.63 17.50 8.66
CA HIS A 139 7.35 18.61 8.02
C HIS A 139 6.99 18.74 6.54
N LYS A 140 6.67 19.97 6.16
CA LYS A 140 6.38 20.35 4.78
C LYS A 140 7.02 21.71 4.48
N ALA A 141 7.87 21.76 3.47
CA ALA A 141 8.56 22.97 3.04
C ALA A 141 8.35 23.20 1.54
N VAL A 142 8.37 24.46 1.13
CA VAL A 142 8.37 24.83 -0.29
C VAL A 142 9.80 24.73 -0.83
N GLY A 143 9.94 24.10 -1.98
CA GLY A 143 11.20 23.87 -2.67
C GLY A 143 11.51 22.40 -2.85
N GLY A 144 12.57 22.12 -3.58
CA GLY A 144 13.03 20.78 -3.92
C GLY A 144 13.12 20.59 -5.44
N THR A 145 13.71 19.48 -5.84
CA THR A 145 13.86 19.09 -7.23
C THR A 145 13.51 17.62 -7.41
N VAL A 146 12.83 17.30 -8.48
CA VAL A 146 12.54 15.93 -8.91
C VAL A 146 13.18 15.73 -10.27
N GLY A 147 13.81 14.58 -10.49
CA GLY A 147 14.32 14.23 -11.81
C GLY A 147 13.20 14.01 -12.81
N THR A 148 13.52 14.07 -14.09
CA THR A 148 12.57 13.77 -15.15
C THR A 148 12.23 12.28 -15.13
N PRO A 149 10.95 11.89 -15.07
CA PRO A 149 10.56 10.50 -15.28
C PRO A 149 11.01 10.07 -16.68
N ASN A 150 11.88 9.08 -16.74
CA ASN A 150 12.41 8.60 -18.01
C ASN A 150 11.61 7.37 -18.45
N ALA A 151 10.98 7.46 -19.61
CA ALA A 151 10.34 6.29 -20.22
C ALA A 151 11.43 5.42 -20.85
N ASP A 152 11.62 4.22 -20.31
CA ASP A 152 12.42 3.18 -20.94
C ASP A 152 11.50 2.39 -21.89
N PRO A 153 11.89 2.14 -23.15
CA PRO A 153 11.11 1.31 -24.05
C PRO A 153 10.93 -0.14 -23.55
N LEU A 154 11.71 -0.56 -22.58
CA LEU A 154 11.56 -1.86 -21.93
C LEU A 154 10.58 -1.85 -20.75
N ASP A 155 10.17 -0.68 -20.26
CA ASP A 155 9.16 -0.57 -19.21
C ASP A 155 7.81 -1.07 -19.72
N ARG A 156 7.25 -2.05 -19.04
CA ARG A 156 5.94 -2.60 -19.38
C ARG A 156 5.06 -2.70 -18.16
N VAL A 157 3.87 -2.15 -18.29
CA VAL A 157 2.84 -2.26 -17.26
C VAL A 157 2.48 -3.72 -17.05
N LEU A 158 2.61 -4.18 -15.81
CA LEU A 158 2.26 -5.53 -15.43
C LEU A 158 0.73 -5.67 -15.30
N ARG A 159 0.23 -6.79 -15.81
CA ARG A 159 -1.18 -7.15 -15.82
C ARG A 159 -1.34 -8.61 -15.39
N ARG A 160 -2.58 -9.11 -15.42
CA ARG A 160 -2.94 -10.48 -15.02
C ARG A 160 -2.01 -11.58 -15.53
N GLN A 161 -1.52 -11.48 -16.78
CA GLN A 161 -0.62 -12.48 -17.38
C GLN A 161 0.78 -12.48 -16.76
N ASN A 162 1.12 -11.43 -16.03
CA ASN A 162 2.42 -11.30 -15.37
C ASN A 162 2.41 -11.92 -13.95
N VAL A 163 1.27 -12.41 -13.45
CA VAL A 163 1.24 -13.19 -12.20
C VAL A 163 1.68 -14.63 -12.52
N ALA A 164 2.87 -14.98 -12.06
CA ALA A 164 3.50 -16.28 -12.34
C ALA A 164 2.92 -17.37 -11.42
N ILE A 165 1.67 -17.78 -11.65
CA ILE A 165 0.94 -18.71 -10.76
C ILE A 165 1.70 -20.02 -10.54
N SER A 166 2.40 -20.56 -11.56
CA SER A 166 3.22 -21.77 -11.44
C SER A 166 4.44 -21.62 -10.53
N GLU A 167 4.90 -20.40 -10.33
CA GLU A 167 6.03 -20.04 -9.47
C GLU A 167 5.59 -19.54 -8.09
N CYS A 168 4.30 -19.28 -7.91
CA CYS A 168 3.73 -18.85 -6.65
C CYS A 168 3.55 -20.05 -5.70
N THR A 169 3.70 -19.78 -4.41
CA THR A 169 3.25 -20.70 -3.36
C THR A 169 1.96 -20.14 -2.78
N LEU A 170 0.85 -20.76 -3.11
CA LEU A 170 -0.48 -20.32 -2.69
C LEU A 170 -1.15 -21.40 -1.83
N PRO A 171 -2.10 -21.01 -0.96
CA PRO A 171 -2.85 -21.95 -0.16
C PRO A 171 -3.55 -23.03 -1.01
N ALA A 172 -3.64 -24.25 -0.49
CA ALA A 172 -4.21 -25.40 -1.20
C ALA A 172 -5.65 -25.13 -1.67
N MET A 173 -6.41 -24.35 -0.91
CA MET A 173 -7.79 -23.96 -1.24
C MET A 173 -7.89 -22.95 -2.39
N VAL A 174 -6.80 -22.29 -2.74
CA VAL A 174 -6.76 -21.19 -3.71
C VAL A 174 -6.07 -21.61 -5.01
N ILE A 175 -4.95 -22.35 -4.92
CA ILE A 175 -4.06 -22.65 -6.05
C ILE A 175 -4.73 -23.39 -7.21
N THR A 176 -5.74 -24.18 -6.95
CA THR A 176 -6.48 -24.97 -7.97
C THR A 176 -7.63 -24.21 -8.59
N ARG A 177 -7.88 -22.97 -8.18
CA ARG A 177 -9.07 -22.21 -8.55
C ARG A 177 -8.77 -21.05 -9.51
N LYS A 178 -9.82 -20.47 -10.07
CA LYS A 178 -9.75 -19.32 -10.99
C LYS A 178 -9.68 -18.02 -10.17
N LEU A 179 -8.49 -17.53 -9.93
CA LEU A 179 -8.27 -16.25 -9.26
C LEU A 179 -8.77 -15.08 -10.12
N SER A 180 -9.54 -14.18 -9.51
CA SER A 180 -9.98 -12.92 -10.11
C SER A 180 -9.24 -11.71 -9.54
N GLN A 181 -8.82 -11.78 -8.28
CA GLN A 181 -8.04 -10.72 -7.64
C GLN A 181 -7.17 -11.27 -6.51
N ILE A 182 -6.01 -10.66 -6.32
CA ILE A 182 -5.19 -10.82 -5.13
C ILE A 182 -4.97 -9.42 -4.56
N SER A 183 -5.15 -9.25 -3.25
CA SER A 183 -4.77 -8.00 -2.57
C SER A 183 -3.95 -8.31 -1.33
N ILE A 184 -2.91 -7.48 -1.10
CA ILE A 184 -2.03 -7.55 0.08
C ILE A 184 -2.09 -6.18 0.74
N SER A 185 -2.45 -6.14 2.01
CA SER A 185 -2.52 -4.89 2.75
C SER A 185 -1.89 -5.01 4.14
N ALA A 186 -1.30 -3.91 4.59
CA ALA A 186 -0.82 -3.76 5.95
C ALA A 186 -0.99 -2.30 6.40
N ASP A 187 -1.51 -2.13 7.61
CA ASP A 187 -1.56 -0.84 8.30
C ASP A 187 -0.53 -0.86 9.43
N LEU A 188 0.42 0.08 9.37
CA LEU A 188 1.53 0.14 10.31
C LEU A 188 1.18 0.88 11.62
N GLY A 189 0.01 1.46 11.75
CA GLY A 189 -0.52 2.04 12.98
C GLY A 189 0.49 2.93 13.71
N ARG A 190 0.80 4.12 13.16
CA ARG A 190 1.88 4.99 13.66
C ARG A 190 1.52 5.69 14.97
N GLU A 191 2.27 5.42 16.03
CA GLU A 191 2.17 6.13 17.32
C GLU A 191 3.22 7.25 17.39
N LYS A 192 2.75 8.46 17.73
CA LYS A 192 3.60 9.64 17.87
C LYS A 192 4.24 9.70 19.25
N MET A 193 5.55 9.90 19.32
CA MET A 193 6.25 10.17 20.56
C MET A 193 6.77 11.62 20.61
N PHE A 194 6.43 12.32 21.67
CA PHE A 194 6.76 13.72 21.89
C PHE A 194 7.80 13.88 22.99
N SER A 195 8.60 14.92 22.90
CA SER A 195 9.47 15.39 23.97
C SER A 195 9.14 16.82 24.35
N LEU A 196 9.38 17.18 25.59
CA LEU A 196 9.18 18.55 26.07
C LEU A 196 10.07 19.53 25.27
N GLY A 197 9.49 20.66 24.90
CA GLY A 197 10.19 21.71 24.15
C GLY A 197 10.18 21.53 22.63
N GLN A 198 9.53 20.50 22.10
CA GLN A 198 9.37 20.29 20.66
C GLN A 198 7.88 20.20 20.29
N LEU A 199 7.48 20.87 19.22
CA LEU A 199 6.12 20.83 18.70
C LEU A 199 5.88 19.52 17.93
N ALA A 200 6.82 19.12 17.08
CA ALA A 200 6.71 17.89 16.28
C ALA A 200 7.15 16.65 17.06
N PRO A 201 6.58 15.47 16.80
CA PRO A 201 7.04 14.24 17.40
C PRO A 201 8.48 13.94 16.97
N PHE A 202 9.29 13.46 17.88
CA PHE A 202 10.67 13.09 17.56
C PHE A 202 10.75 11.75 16.81
N HIS A 203 9.71 10.92 16.92
CA HIS A 203 9.60 9.66 16.21
C HIS A 203 8.14 9.21 16.08
N ARG A 204 7.86 8.36 15.07
CA ARG A 204 6.58 7.71 14.85
C ARG A 204 6.81 6.20 14.82
N PHE A 205 6.57 5.54 15.93
CA PHE A 205 6.80 4.11 16.09
C PHE A 205 5.68 3.29 15.47
N VAL A 206 6.02 2.09 15.07
CA VAL A 206 5.06 1.06 14.66
C VAL A 206 4.61 0.28 15.88
N ASN A 207 3.32 0.02 16.00
CA ASN A 207 2.78 -0.85 17.02
C ASN A 207 2.89 -2.31 16.55
N PHE A 208 3.77 -3.08 17.19
CA PHE A 208 3.90 -4.51 16.96
C PHE A 208 3.02 -5.32 17.93
N PRO A 209 2.49 -6.49 17.52
CA PRO A 209 2.66 -7.16 16.23
C PRO A 209 1.89 -6.49 15.09
N LEU A 210 2.51 -6.42 13.91
CA LEU A 210 1.91 -5.85 12.73
C LEU A 210 1.15 -6.93 11.96
N GLU A 211 -0.15 -6.72 11.78
CA GLU A 211 -1.00 -7.61 10.98
C GLU A 211 -0.87 -7.29 9.50
N ILE A 212 -0.68 -8.32 8.71
CA ILE A 212 -0.68 -8.26 7.24
C ILE A 212 -1.80 -9.15 6.76
N THR A 213 -2.66 -8.57 5.94
CA THR A 213 -3.81 -9.26 5.35
C THR A 213 -3.55 -9.54 3.89
N VAL A 214 -3.81 -10.77 3.45
CA VAL A 214 -3.87 -11.11 2.04
C VAL A 214 -5.22 -11.72 1.71
N SER A 215 -5.88 -11.21 0.67
CA SER A 215 -7.15 -11.76 0.20
C SER A 215 -7.04 -12.24 -1.24
N PHE A 216 -7.72 -13.35 -1.48
CA PHE A 216 -7.82 -13.99 -2.78
C PHE A 216 -9.28 -14.07 -3.17
N ASP A 217 -9.67 -13.38 -4.24
CA ASP A 217 -10.99 -13.51 -4.84
C ASP A 217 -10.93 -14.57 -5.92
N VAL A 218 -11.82 -15.54 -5.81
CA VAL A 218 -11.87 -16.71 -6.66
C VAL A 218 -13.24 -16.79 -7.34
N ILE A 219 -13.24 -17.06 -8.63
CA ILE A 219 -14.48 -17.33 -9.36
C ILE A 219 -14.87 -18.79 -9.10
N SER A 220 -16.10 -19.00 -8.65
CA SER A 220 -16.65 -20.34 -8.47
C SER A 220 -16.99 -20.93 -9.83
N ASP A 221 -16.37 -22.06 -10.18
CA ASP A 221 -16.49 -22.69 -11.51
C ASP A 221 -17.32 -24.00 -11.50
N GLY A 222 -17.86 -24.41 -10.38
CA GLY A 222 -18.70 -25.59 -10.26
C GLY A 222 -18.00 -26.95 -10.47
N GLU A 223 -16.75 -26.97 -10.93
CA GLU A 223 -15.95 -28.20 -11.05
C GLU A 223 -15.45 -28.68 -9.69
N ASN A 224 -15.26 -27.77 -8.76
CA ASN A 224 -14.90 -28.07 -7.38
C ASN A 224 -16.15 -28.05 -6.51
N GLN A 225 -16.72 -29.20 -6.24
CA GLN A 225 -17.96 -29.37 -5.42
C GLN A 225 -17.78 -28.88 -3.95
N ASN A 226 -16.67 -28.31 -3.63
CA ASN A 226 -16.39 -27.71 -2.32
C ASN A 226 -16.69 -26.21 -2.28
N ILE A 227 -17.71 -25.78 -3.01
CA ILE A 227 -18.16 -24.38 -3.12
C ILE A 227 -18.44 -23.73 -1.74
N LEU A 228 -18.64 -24.52 -0.71
CA LEU A 228 -18.84 -24.06 0.66
C LEU A 228 -17.77 -24.63 1.61
N ALA A 229 -16.72 -25.21 1.07
CA ALA A 229 -15.68 -25.83 1.85
C ALA A 229 -14.61 -24.82 2.31
N GLY A 230 -15.03 -23.90 3.08
CA GLY A 230 -14.19 -23.48 4.18
C GLY A 230 -13.90 -24.69 5.09
N PRO A 231 -12.96 -24.62 6.01
CA PRO A 231 -12.72 -25.70 6.95
C PRO A 231 -14.05 -26.11 7.59
N THR A 232 -14.44 -27.39 7.42
CA THR A 232 -15.68 -27.91 8.00
C THR A 232 -15.49 -27.99 9.50
N PHE A 233 -16.33 -27.28 10.24
CA PHE A 233 -16.37 -27.35 11.68
C PHE A 233 -17.37 -28.45 12.05
N ASN A 234 -16.89 -29.50 12.72
CA ASN A 234 -17.75 -30.48 13.33
C ASN A 234 -18.09 -30.02 14.76
N GLU A 235 -19.38 -30.00 15.12
CA GLU A 235 -19.87 -29.68 16.47
C GLU A 235 -19.45 -30.71 17.54
N THR A 236 -18.62 -31.67 17.21
CA THR A 236 -18.09 -32.61 18.20
C THR A 236 -17.19 -31.82 19.16
N ASN A 237 -17.71 -31.56 20.36
CA ASN A 237 -16.94 -31.05 21.47
C ASN A 237 -15.78 -32.01 21.77
N VAL A 238 -14.64 -31.77 21.16
CA VAL A 238 -13.42 -32.51 21.49
C VAL A 238 -12.74 -31.67 22.58
N GLU A 239 -12.91 -32.13 23.83
CA GLU A 239 -12.18 -31.54 24.97
C GLU A 239 -10.67 -31.57 24.66
N CYS A 240 -10.01 -30.44 24.83
CA CYS A 240 -8.58 -30.24 24.58
C CYS A 240 -8.09 -30.26 23.12
N ALA A 241 -8.95 -30.40 22.14
CA ALA A 241 -8.58 -30.23 20.74
C ALA A 241 -9.13 -28.90 20.20
N GLY A 242 -8.24 -27.96 19.93
CA GLY A 242 -8.59 -26.73 19.23
C GLY A 242 -8.88 -27.00 17.74
N ILE A 243 -9.59 -26.08 17.10
CA ILE A 243 -9.71 -26.07 15.63
C ILE A 243 -8.32 -25.82 15.08
N ASN A 244 -7.78 -26.78 14.33
CA ASN A 244 -6.48 -26.65 13.72
C ASN A 244 -6.66 -25.91 12.39
N ILE A 245 -6.53 -24.58 12.43
CA ILE A 245 -6.41 -23.78 11.21
C ILE A 245 -5.00 -24.00 10.67
N LEU A 246 -4.91 -24.62 9.50
CA LEU A 246 -3.63 -24.88 8.85
C LEU A 246 -2.91 -23.54 8.60
N LYS A 247 -1.65 -23.50 9.00
CA LYS A 247 -0.75 -22.43 8.62
C LYS A 247 -0.14 -22.79 7.27
N GLU A 248 -0.30 -21.92 6.31
CA GLU A 248 0.18 -22.15 4.95
C GLU A 248 1.17 -21.07 4.53
N PRO A 249 2.22 -21.41 3.77
CA PRO A 249 3.12 -20.43 3.19
C PRO A 249 2.42 -19.70 2.04
N ILE A 250 2.65 -18.39 1.95
CA ILE A 250 2.16 -17.58 0.82
C ILE A 250 3.33 -16.81 0.23
N VAL A 251 3.61 -17.10 -1.05
CA VAL A 251 4.59 -16.38 -1.86
C VAL A 251 3.97 -16.07 -3.21
N ILE A 252 3.90 -14.79 -3.55
CA ILE A 252 3.35 -14.31 -4.82
C ILE A 252 4.50 -13.76 -5.65
N LYS A 253 4.62 -14.20 -6.90
CA LYS A 253 5.65 -13.77 -7.82
C LYS A 253 5.05 -13.16 -9.07
N LEU A 254 5.63 -12.06 -9.50
CA LEU A 254 5.28 -11.37 -10.72
C LEU A 254 6.47 -11.43 -11.68
N CYS A 255 6.22 -11.78 -12.94
CA CYS A 255 7.23 -11.77 -13.97
C CYS A 255 7.10 -10.52 -14.85
N ASP A 256 8.22 -10.11 -15.43
CA ASP A 256 8.27 -9.07 -16.44
C ASP A 256 7.87 -9.59 -17.84
N SER A 257 8.09 -8.77 -18.87
CA SER A 257 7.79 -9.16 -20.25
C SER A 257 8.70 -10.24 -20.82
N ASP A 258 9.87 -10.44 -20.24
CA ASP A 258 10.88 -11.40 -20.70
C ASP A 258 10.74 -12.74 -20.00
N GLY A 259 9.86 -12.80 -18.98
CA GLY A 259 9.56 -13.99 -18.20
C GLY A 259 10.43 -14.13 -16.93
N ASP A 260 11.26 -13.15 -16.64
CA ASP A 260 12.05 -13.10 -15.43
C ASP A 260 11.21 -12.62 -14.24
N ILE A 261 11.52 -13.07 -13.02
CA ILE A 261 10.80 -12.62 -11.82
C ILE A 261 11.19 -11.19 -11.48
N ALA A 262 10.26 -10.26 -11.72
CA ALA A 262 10.41 -8.85 -11.41
C ALA A 262 10.15 -8.54 -9.93
N TYR A 263 9.11 -9.16 -9.33
CA TYR A 263 8.75 -8.94 -7.94
C TYR A 263 8.42 -10.24 -7.23
N THR A 264 8.80 -10.32 -5.97
CA THR A 264 8.40 -11.41 -5.07
C THR A 264 7.84 -10.82 -3.77
N PHE A 265 6.62 -11.20 -3.43
CA PHE A 265 5.94 -10.89 -2.18
C PHE A 265 5.90 -12.16 -1.35
N ASN A 266 6.70 -12.20 -0.29
CA ASN A 266 6.78 -13.35 0.62
C ASN A 266 6.15 -12.98 1.96
N LEU A 267 5.06 -13.65 2.30
CA LEU A 267 4.31 -13.46 3.55
C LEU A 267 4.68 -14.52 4.62
N GLY A 268 5.76 -15.24 4.39
CA GLY A 268 6.23 -16.26 5.33
C GLY A 268 5.47 -17.59 5.26
N SER A 269 5.68 -18.40 6.26
CA SER A 269 5.10 -19.76 6.36
C SER A 269 3.93 -19.86 7.34
N GLY A 270 3.59 -18.76 8.01
CA GLY A 270 2.65 -18.72 9.12
C GLY A 270 1.29 -18.12 8.81
N CYS A 271 0.92 -18.01 7.53
CA CYS A 271 -0.35 -17.39 7.15
C CYS A 271 -1.53 -18.27 7.56
N SER A 272 -2.44 -17.71 8.35
CA SER A 272 -3.62 -18.40 8.86
C SER A 272 -4.88 -17.91 8.15
N LEU A 273 -5.76 -18.82 7.75
CA LEU A 273 -7.05 -18.46 7.19
C LEU A 273 -7.90 -17.77 8.26
N GLN A 274 -8.27 -16.52 8.02
CA GLN A 274 -9.10 -15.72 8.92
C GLN A 274 -10.58 -15.84 8.58
N SER A 275 -10.91 -15.71 7.30
CA SER A 275 -12.31 -15.77 6.87
C SER A 275 -12.46 -16.30 5.45
N VAL A 276 -13.61 -16.87 5.19
CA VAL A 276 -14.08 -17.19 3.86
C VAL A 276 -15.45 -16.56 3.70
N SER A 277 -15.62 -15.75 2.67
CA SER A 277 -16.91 -15.19 2.32
C SER A 277 -17.35 -15.68 0.94
N TYR A 278 -18.64 -15.84 0.78
CA TYR A 278 -19.27 -16.26 -0.47
C TYR A 278 -20.23 -15.16 -0.92
N SER A 279 -20.07 -14.71 -2.15
CA SER A 279 -20.94 -13.71 -2.77
C SER A 279 -21.53 -14.29 -4.04
N GLY A 280 -22.83 -14.50 -4.05
CA GLY A 280 -23.54 -15.03 -5.21
C GLY A 280 -25.04 -15.00 -4.98
N GLY A 281 -25.80 -15.14 -6.08
CA GLY A 281 -27.26 -15.18 -6.01
C GLY A 281 -27.96 -13.88 -6.40
N ASP A 282 -27.25 -12.92 -6.99
CA ASP A 282 -27.91 -11.79 -7.64
C ASP A 282 -28.59 -12.25 -8.93
N THR A 283 -29.90 -11.97 -9.04
CA THR A 283 -30.69 -12.26 -10.22
C THR A 283 -30.31 -11.45 -11.45
N GLY A 284 -29.41 -10.47 -11.30
CA GLY A 284 -28.87 -9.63 -12.37
C GLY A 284 -27.74 -10.26 -13.19
N GLY A 285 -27.31 -11.50 -12.88
CA GLY A 285 -26.36 -12.28 -13.69
C GLY A 285 -24.90 -11.91 -13.48
N GLY A 286 -24.37 -12.03 -12.28
CA GLY A 286 -22.93 -11.99 -11.97
C GLY A 286 -22.35 -13.38 -11.73
N ASN A 287 -21.03 -13.52 -11.88
CA ASN A 287 -20.32 -14.72 -11.42
C ASN A 287 -20.38 -14.81 -9.90
N VAL A 288 -20.49 -16.04 -9.42
CA VAL A 288 -20.30 -16.30 -7.99
C VAL A 288 -18.84 -16.18 -7.64
N THR A 289 -18.54 -15.42 -6.60
CA THR A 289 -17.16 -15.23 -6.10
C THR A 289 -17.04 -15.67 -4.65
N GLU A 290 -15.90 -16.24 -4.34
CA GLU A 290 -15.50 -16.56 -2.98
C GLU A 290 -14.25 -15.74 -2.63
N THR A 291 -14.22 -15.14 -1.45
CA THR A 291 -13.04 -14.40 -0.96
C THR A 291 -12.44 -15.15 0.21
N TYR A 292 -11.19 -15.53 0.07
CA TYR A 292 -10.37 -16.15 1.12
C TYR A 292 -9.44 -15.11 1.70
N THR A 293 -9.58 -14.80 2.98
CA THR A 293 -8.72 -13.85 3.69
C THR A 293 -7.78 -14.59 4.62
N TYR A 294 -6.48 -14.38 4.41
CA TYR A 294 -5.41 -14.91 5.26
C TYR A 294 -4.72 -13.77 5.99
N ILE A 295 -4.27 -14.04 7.20
CA ILE A 295 -3.49 -13.09 8.00
C ILE A 295 -2.16 -13.70 8.39
N THR A 296 -1.15 -12.84 8.47
CA THR A 296 0.15 -13.15 9.07
C THR A 296 0.60 -11.97 9.92
N TYR A 297 1.58 -12.17 10.78
CA TYR A 297 2.09 -11.11 11.65
C TYR A 297 3.58 -10.90 11.42
N ASN A 298 3.97 -9.64 11.21
CA ASN A 298 5.36 -9.18 11.04
C ASN A 298 6.12 -9.79 9.84
N ASP A 299 5.48 -10.60 9.03
CA ASP A 299 6.14 -11.48 8.06
C ASP A 299 5.78 -11.07 6.63
N LEU A 300 6.39 -9.98 6.17
CA LEU A 300 6.31 -9.54 4.78
C LEU A 300 7.68 -9.11 4.30
N THR A 301 8.11 -9.69 3.18
CA THR A 301 9.31 -9.28 2.46
C THR A 301 8.94 -9.03 1.00
N ILE A 302 9.30 -7.86 0.49
CA ILE A 302 9.06 -7.46 -0.89
C ILE A 302 10.41 -7.27 -1.57
N THR A 303 10.64 -8.03 -2.64
CA THR A 303 11.84 -7.91 -3.48
C THR A 303 11.44 -7.61 -4.91
N GLY A 304 12.21 -6.76 -5.58
CA GLY A 304 11.98 -6.34 -6.95
C GLY A 304 12.78 -5.08 -7.33
#